data_35cb1f05beb16de0fb7182c977e1cfe2
#
_entry.id   35cb1f05beb16de0fb7182c977e1cfe2
#
_cell.length_a   1.000
_cell.length_b   1.000
_cell.length_c   1.000
_cell.angle_alpha   90.00
_cell.angle_beta   90.00
_cell.angle_gamma   90.00
#
_symmetry.space_group_name_H-M   'P 1'
#
loop_
_entity.id
_entity.type
_entity.pdbx_description
1 polymer ?
#
loop_
_entity_poly.entity_id
_entity_poly.type
_entity_poly.pdbx_seq_one_letter_code
_entity_poly.pdbx_strand_id
1 'polypeptide(L)'
;LRAACRRNEFKRTTTGQALGFEQANIVILPTKYTGDFQKYCEHNPQACPLLSVGSPGDPALPDLGEDIDVRYDLPLYRVFRNGHYEGERTSIGEIWRDDLIVFALGCSLSFERALIEAGIRLRYVATGESCAAYRTERPTKSVGPFKANLVVTFRGIREDQVERSRTLQGAFRCPMADPFILAIQRYWVLRI
;
A
#
# COMPACT_ATOMS: atom_id res chain seq x y z
N LEU A 1 5.43 -11.10 11.48
CA LEU A 1 5.13 -9.69 11.65
C LEU A 1 3.70 -9.50 12.19
N ARG A 2 2.65 -10.11 11.56
CA ARG A 2 1.26 -10.04 12.03
C ARG A 2 1.11 -10.42 13.51
N ALA A 3 1.72 -11.52 13.95
CA ALA A 3 1.68 -11.93 15.35
C ALA A 3 2.26 -10.87 16.32
N ALA A 4 3.27 -10.11 15.91
CA ALA A 4 3.80 -9.01 16.70
C ALA A 4 2.84 -7.80 16.73
N CYS A 5 2.11 -7.54 15.65
CA CYS A 5 1.03 -6.53 15.64
C CYS A 5 -0.09 -6.92 16.61
N ARG A 6 -0.56 -8.18 16.57
CA ARG A 6 -1.58 -8.71 17.51
C ARG A 6 -1.20 -8.55 18.98
N ARG A 7 0.10 -8.69 19.31
CA ARG A 7 0.62 -8.47 20.67
C ARG A 7 0.98 -7.01 20.95
N ASN A 8 0.70 -6.10 20.01
CA ASN A 8 0.98 -4.67 20.18
C ASN A 8 2.49 -4.33 20.29
N GLU A 9 3.35 -5.21 19.80
CA GLU A 9 4.82 -5.12 19.85
C GLU A 9 5.40 -4.42 18.62
N PHE A 10 4.63 -4.29 17.54
CA PHE A 10 5.07 -3.66 16.29
C PHE A 10 4.10 -2.56 15.85
N LYS A 11 4.58 -1.30 15.81
CA LYS A 11 3.77 -0.09 15.55
C LYS A 11 4.44 0.86 14.54
N ARG A 12 5.27 0.35 13.66
CA ARG A 12 6.04 1.16 12.70
C ARG A 12 5.81 0.68 11.26
N THR A 13 6.44 1.36 10.30
CA THR A 13 6.41 0.93 8.89
C THR A 13 6.89 -0.51 8.71
N THR A 14 6.29 -1.20 7.74
CA THR A 14 6.71 -2.56 7.35
C THR A 14 7.87 -2.57 6.35
N THR A 15 8.38 -1.41 5.96
CA THR A 15 9.53 -1.25 5.05
C THR A 15 10.71 -2.09 5.53
N GLY A 16 11.22 -2.97 4.66
CA GLY A 16 12.33 -3.86 4.97
C GLY A 16 12.05 -4.94 6.03
N GLN A 17 10.82 -5.05 6.57
CA GLN A 17 10.48 -5.96 7.67
C GLN A 17 9.82 -7.27 7.20
N ALA A 18 9.25 -7.29 6.01
CA ALA A 18 8.53 -8.43 5.46
C ALA A 18 9.04 -8.79 4.05
N LEU A 19 10.36 -8.86 3.89
CA LEU A 19 10.99 -9.21 2.62
C LEU A 19 10.56 -10.60 2.15
N GLY A 20 10.10 -10.70 0.91
CA GLY A 20 9.64 -11.95 0.30
C GLY A 20 8.18 -12.30 0.55
N PHE A 21 7.47 -11.45 1.27
CA PHE A 21 6.01 -11.54 1.41
C PHE A 21 5.33 -10.43 0.63
N GLU A 22 4.14 -10.72 0.11
CA GLU A 22 3.30 -9.68 -0.45
C GLU A 22 2.83 -8.74 0.65
N GLN A 23 2.94 -7.45 0.40
CA GLN A 23 2.52 -6.42 1.32
C GLN A 23 1.35 -5.65 0.72
N ALA A 24 0.34 -5.36 1.53
CA ALA A 24 -0.85 -4.65 1.10
C ALA A 24 -1.12 -3.43 1.99
N ASN A 25 -1.68 -2.40 1.37
CA ASN A 25 -2.35 -1.34 2.10
C ASN A 25 -3.82 -1.74 2.31
N ILE A 26 -4.30 -1.66 3.53
CA ILE A 26 -5.67 -2.03 3.86
C ILE A 26 -6.55 -0.79 3.93
N VAL A 27 -7.68 -0.84 3.21
CA VAL A 27 -8.75 0.15 3.27
C VAL A 27 -10.01 -0.56 3.76
N ILE A 28 -10.68 -0.01 4.76
CA ILE A 28 -11.89 -0.58 5.36
C ILE A 28 -13.00 0.46 5.24
N LEU A 29 -14.07 0.08 4.59
CA LEU A 29 -15.18 0.98 4.26
C LEU A 29 -16.53 0.34 4.59
N PRO A 30 -17.55 1.16 4.94
CA PRO A 30 -18.94 0.68 4.98
C PRO A 30 -19.40 0.19 3.61
N THR A 31 -20.27 -0.83 3.58
CA THR A 31 -20.82 -1.47 2.37
C THR A 31 -21.39 -0.49 1.35
N LYS A 32 -21.99 0.60 1.80
CA LYS A 32 -22.54 1.64 0.92
C LYS A 32 -21.53 2.29 -0.04
N TYR A 33 -20.24 2.17 0.26
CA TYR A 33 -19.16 2.73 -0.57
C TYR A 33 -18.43 1.68 -1.42
N THR A 34 -18.71 0.40 -1.23
CA THR A 34 -17.96 -0.71 -1.83
C THR A 34 -17.95 -0.66 -3.34
N GLY A 35 -19.12 -0.52 -3.97
CA GLY A 35 -19.23 -0.52 -5.44
C GLY A 35 -18.47 0.64 -6.09
N ASP A 36 -18.56 1.83 -5.51
CA ASP A 36 -17.84 2.99 -6.03
C ASP A 36 -16.32 2.85 -5.80
N PHE A 37 -15.90 2.32 -4.65
CA PHE A 37 -14.48 2.16 -4.38
C PHE A 37 -13.85 1.07 -5.24
N GLN A 38 -14.54 -0.04 -5.47
CA GLN A 38 -14.08 -1.09 -6.37
C GLN A 38 -13.90 -0.56 -7.80
N LYS A 39 -14.90 0.14 -8.34
CA LYS A 39 -14.79 0.81 -9.65
C LYS A 39 -13.66 1.85 -9.68
N TYR A 40 -13.45 2.58 -8.58
CA TYR A 40 -12.34 3.50 -8.47
C TYR A 40 -10.99 2.79 -8.60
N CYS A 41 -10.80 1.64 -7.96
CA CYS A 41 -9.61 0.80 -8.10
C CYS A 41 -9.45 0.29 -9.54
N GLU A 42 -10.52 -0.24 -10.15
CA GLU A 42 -10.54 -0.72 -11.53
C GLU A 42 -10.16 0.37 -12.56
N HIS A 43 -10.59 1.60 -12.32
CA HIS A 43 -10.25 2.73 -13.19
C HIS A 43 -8.83 3.30 -12.93
N ASN A 44 -8.23 2.94 -11.81
CA ASN A 44 -6.92 3.43 -11.38
C ASN A 44 -6.00 2.27 -10.94
N PRO A 45 -5.80 1.22 -11.76
CA PRO A 45 -5.13 0.00 -11.34
C PRO A 45 -3.67 0.20 -10.92
N GLN A 46 -3.02 1.24 -11.44
CA GLN A 46 -1.64 1.56 -11.06
C GLN A 46 -1.54 2.31 -9.72
N ALA A 47 -2.57 3.10 -9.37
CA ALA A 47 -2.64 3.82 -8.11
C ALA A 47 -3.18 2.96 -6.96
N CYS A 48 -4.14 2.08 -7.28
CA CYS A 48 -4.90 1.27 -6.34
C CYS A 48 -5.03 -0.16 -6.87
N PRO A 49 -3.94 -0.93 -7.02
CA PRO A 49 -4.00 -2.29 -7.54
C PRO A 49 -4.73 -3.19 -6.53
N LEU A 50 -5.94 -3.60 -6.88
CA LEU A 50 -6.79 -4.40 -6.01
C LEU A 50 -6.29 -5.84 -5.99
N LEU A 51 -5.92 -6.34 -4.81
CA LEU A 51 -5.46 -7.72 -4.58
C LEU A 51 -6.59 -8.61 -4.08
N SER A 52 -7.41 -8.12 -3.14
CA SER A 52 -8.52 -8.87 -2.58
C SER A 52 -9.58 -7.92 -2.02
N VAL A 53 -10.83 -8.40 -1.99
CA VAL A 53 -11.98 -7.74 -1.35
C VAL A 53 -12.63 -8.73 -0.41
N GLY A 54 -12.77 -8.37 0.85
CA GLY A 54 -13.43 -9.18 1.87
C GLY A 54 -14.96 -9.21 1.74
N SER A 55 -15.59 -10.02 2.56
CA SER A 55 -17.04 -10.05 2.72
C SER A 55 -17.53 -9.05 3.78
N PRO A 56 -18.79 -8.60 3.73
CA PRO A 56 -19.34 -7.72 4.75
C PRO A 56 -19.21 -8.32 6.16
N GLY A 57 -18.65 -7.54 7.09
CA GLY A 57 -18.46 -7.94 8.48
C GLY A 57 -17.31 -8.93 8.72
N ASP A 58 -16.79 -9.58 7.69
CA ASP A 58 -15.70 -10.54 7.83
C ASP A 58 -14.35 -9.83 7.83
N PRO A 59 -13.53 -9.98 8.89
CA PRO A 59 -12.19 -9.41 8.93
C PRO A 59 -11.13 -10.25 8.23
N ALA A 60 -11.47 -11.42 7.70
CA ALA A 60 -10.55 -12.32 7.02
C ALA A 60 -10.33 -11.95 5.56
N LEU A 61 -9.16 -12.31 5.03
CA LEU A 61 -8.80 -12.23 3.61
C LEU A 61 -8.17 -13.58 3.18
N PRO A 62 -8.98 -14.65 3.00
CA PRO A 62 -8.47 -15.99 2.76
C PRO A 62 -7.66 -16.10 1.46
N ASP A 63 -7.93 -15.26 0.47
CA ASP A 63 -7.19 -15.23 -0.80
C ASP A 63 -5.72 -14.77 -0.64
N LEU A 64 -5.40 -14.06 0.45
CA LEU A 64 -4.07 -13.52 0.72
C LEU A 64 -3.29 -14.31 1.76
N GLY A 65 -3.94 -15.14 2.52
CA GLY A 65 -3.26 -16.00 3.49
C GLY A 65 -4.16 -16.53 4.59
N GLU A 66 -3.65 -17.55 5.26
CA GLU A 66 -4.33 -18.16 6.40
C GLU A 66 -4.25 -17.26 7.64
N ASP A 67 -5.24 -17.40 8.52
CA ASP A 67 -5.27 -16.73 9.83
C ASP A 67 -5.08 -15.20 9.75
N ILE A 68 -5.63 -14.56 8.71
CA ILE A 68 -5.66 -13.10 8.62
C ILE A 68 -6.87 -12.57 9.40
N ASP A 69 -6.59 -11.69 10.36
CA ASP A 69 -7.61 -10.88 11.03
C ASP A 69 -7.19 -9.41 10.97
N VAL A 70 -7.75 -8.68 10.00
CA VAL A 70 -7.36 -7.29 9.76
C VAL A 70 -7.69 -6.35 10.90
N ARG A 71 -8.43 -6.78 11.94
CA ARG A 71 -8.72 -5.95 13.13
C ARG A 71 -7.51 -5.81 14.05
N TYR A 72 -6.52 -6.75 13.93
CA TYR A 72 -5.38 -6.86 14.85
C TYR A 72 -4.02 -7.03 14.12
N ASP A 73 -4.02 -7.36 12.84
CA ASP A 73 -2.82 -7.79 12.09
C ASP A 73 -1.99 -6.64 11.51
N LEU A 74 -2.46 -5.40 11.65
CA LEU A 74 -1.78 -4.23 11.12
C LEU A 74 -1.05 -3.46 12.22
N PRO A 75 0.08 -2.80 11.87
CA PRO A 75 0.84 -2.02 12.85
C PRO A 75 0.07 -0.84 13.44
N LEU A 76 -0.69 -0.14 12.59
CA LEU A 76 -1.48 1.04 12.96
C LEU A 76 -2.65 1.22 12.01
N TYR A 77 -3.75 1.73 12.53
CA TYR A 77 -4.97 2.11 11.81
C TYR A 77 -5.19 3.61 11.97
N ARG A 78 -5.47 4.28 10.88
CA ARG A 78 -5.98 5.65 10.88
C ARG A 78 -7.49 5.62 10.79
N VAL A 79 -8.16 6.11 11.82
CA VAL A 79 -9.62 6.08 11.90
C VAL A 79 -10.19 7.42 11.49
N PHE A 80 -11.19 7.37 10.61
CA PHE A 80 -11.96 8.53 10.16
C PHE A 80 -13.45 8.26 10.40
N ARG A 81 -14.17 9.27 10.91
CA ARG A 81 -15.61 9.22 11.07
C ARG A 81 -16.24 10.47 10.46
N ASN A 82 -17.20 10.29 9.55
CA ASN A 82 -17.85 11.38 8.84
C ASN A 82 -16.85 12.37 8.19
N GLY A 83 -15.75 11.86 7.67
CA GLY A 83 -14.69 12.65 7.04
C GLY A 83 -13.69 13.30 8.02
N HIS A 84 -13.88 13.16 9.33
CA HIS A 84 -12.98 13.67 10.35
C HIS A 84 -12.01 12.60 10.85
N TYR A 85 -10.75 12.97 10.97
CA TYR A 85 -9.72 12.10 11.55
C TYR A 85 -9.89 12.00 13.07
N GLU A 86 -10.10 10.77 13.59
CA GLU A 86 -10.26 10.49 15.02
C GLU A 86 -8.95 10.04 15.70
N GLY A 87 -7.90 9.80 14.94
CA GLY A 87 -6.61 9.37 15.50
C GLY A 87 -6.14 8.01 14.99
N GLU A 88 -5.05 7.54 15.58
CA GLU A 88 -4.45 6.24 15.30
C GLU A 88 -4.81 5.23 16.37
N ARG A 89 -4.98 3.96 15.95
CA ARG A 89 -5.23 2.83 16.83
C ARG A 89 -4.33 1.66 16.48
N THR A 90 -4.01 0.81 17.44
CA THR A 90 -3.27 -0.44 17.23
C THR A 90 -4.19 -1.64 17.02
N SER A 91 -5.48 -1.45 17.26
CA SER A 91 -6.54 -2.40 16.93
C SER A 91 -7.86 -1.68 16.65
N ILE A 92 -8.74 -2.32 15.90
CA ILE A 92 -10.07 -1.79 15.57
C ILE A 92 -11.20 -2.76 15.92
N GLY A 93 -10.90 -3.80 16.70
CA GLY A 93 -11.90 -4.80 17.11
C GLY A 93 -13.12 -4.18 17.81
N GLU A 94 -12.91 -3.20 18.69
CA GLU A 94 -13.98 -2.53 19.44
C GLU A 94 -14.91 -1.67 18.58
N ILE A 95 -14.44 -1.21 17.42
CA ILE A 95 -15.21 -0.38 16.47
C ILE A 95 -15.60 -1.13 15.21
N TRP A 96 -15.34 -2.45 15.17
CA TRP A 96 -15.72 -3.30 14.06
C TRP A 96 -17.25 -3.39 13.95
N ARG A 97 -17.75 -3.44 12.72
CA ARG A 97 -19.20 -3.55 12.44
C ARG A 97 -19.44 -4.52 11.28
N ASP A 98 -20.61 -5.09 11.26
CA ASP A 98 -21.04 -6.08 10.24
C ASP A 98 -21.22 -5.46 8.84
N ASP A 99 -21.26 -4.13 8.73
CA ASP A 99 -21.34 -3.42 7.45
C ASP A 99 -19.98 -3.01 6.88
N LEU A 100 -18.88 -3.39 7.52
CA LEU A 100 -17.53 -3.06 7.04
C LEU A 100 -17.02 -4.09 6.05
N ILE A 101 -16.37 -3.61 4.99
CA ILE A 101 -15.70 -4.42 3.98
C ILE A 101 -14.23 -4.01 3.90
N VAL A 102 -13.38 -5.02 3.79
CA VAL A 102 -11.92 -4.87 3.67
C VAL A 102 -11.51 -4.90 2.21
N PHE A 103 -10.67 -3.96 1.82
CA PHE A 103 -9.96 -3.95 0.54
C PHE A 103 -8.47 -4.05 0.80
N ALA A 104 -7.80 -5.00 0.17
CA ALA A 104 -6.35 -5.08 0.15
C ALA A 104 -5.82 -4.52 -1.18
N LEU A 105 -5.03 -3.48 -1.09
CA LEU A 105 -4.40 -2.82 -2.22
C LEU A 105 -2.91 -3.14 -2.23
N GLY A 106 -2.37 -3.52 -3.38
CA GLY A 106 -0.95 -3.84 -3.53
C GLY A 106 -0.04 -2.70 -3.10
N CYS A 107 1.09 -3.06 -2.55
CA CYS A 107 2.10 -2.13 -2.08
C CYS A 107 3.44 -2.37 -2.77
N SER A 108 4.08 -1.29 -3.19
CA SER A 108 5.39 -1.35 -3.84
C SER A 108 6.52 -1.89 -2.95
N LEU A 109 6.28 -2.11 -1.66
CA LEU A 109 7.23 -2.78 -0.77
C LEU A 109 7.36 -4.27 -1.10
N SER A 110 6.39 -4.88 -1.77
CA SER A 110 6.40 -6.30 -2.12
C SER A 110 7.57 -6.70 -3.02
N PHE A 111 8.06 -5.81 -3.88
CA PHE A 111 9.19 -6.12 -4.78
C PHE A 111 10.57 -5.71 -4.23
N GLU A 112 10.68 -5.17 -3.03
CA GLU A 112 11.96 -4.72 -2.45
C GLU A 112 12.98 -5.85 -2.36
N ARG A 113 12.53 -7.06 -1.99
CA ARG A 113 13.40 -8.25 -1.93
C ARG A 113 14.09 -8.51 -3.26
N ALA A 114 13.35 -8.52 -4.37
CA ALA A 114 13.91 -8.78 -5.70
C ALA A 114 14.93 -7.71 -6.12
N LEU A 115 14.71 -6.45 -5.76
CA LEU A 115 15.69 -5.39 -6.00
C LEU A 115 16.97 -5.60 -5.19
N ILE A 116 16.85 -5.97 -3.90
CA ILE A 116 17.99 -6.21 -3.01
C ILE A 116 18.78 -7.42 -3.46
N GLU A 117 18.14 -8.54 -3.78
CA GLU A 117 18.77 -9.76 -4.29
C GLU A 117 19.48 -9.53 -5.65
N ALA A 118 18.98 -8.58 -6.44
CA ALA A 118 19.64 -8.14 -7.67
C ALA A 118 20.83 -7.17 -7.44
N GLY A 119 21.20 -6.91 -6.18
CA GLY A 119 22.29 -6.00 -5.83
C GLY A 119 21.93 -4.51 -5.96
N ILE A 120 20.64 -4.17 -6.07
CA ILE A 120 20.18 -2.78 -6.09
C ILE A 120 20.04 -2.29 -4.65
N ARG A 121 20.88 -1.35 -4.28
CA ARG A 121 20.89 -0.80 -2.92
C ARG A 121 19.73 0.16 -2.71
N LEU A 122 18.83 -0.18 -1.81
CA LEU A 122 17.76 0.69 -1.35
C LEU A 122 18.21 1.43 -0.07
N ARG A 123 18.51 2.73 -0.20
CA ARG A 123 19.06 3.53 0.90
C ARG A 123 18.19 3.48 2.15
N TYR A 124 16.90 3.70 2.02
CA TYR A 124 15.96 3.75 3.12
C TYR A 124 15.85 2.41 3.88
N VAL A 125 16.03 1.27 3.20
CA VAL A 125 16.12 -0.05 3.87
C VAL A 125 17.40 -0.14 4.67
N ALA A 126 18.53 0.32 4.13
CA ALA A 126 19.81 0.28 4.81
C ALA A 126 19.88 1.21 6.05
N THR A 127 19.13 2.30 6.04
CA THR A 127 19.06 3.27 7.16
C THR A 127 17.89 3.00 8.11
N GLY A 128 17.02 2.04 7.82
CA GLY A 128 15.82 1.75 8.61
C GLY A 128 14.72 2.80 8.49
N GLU A 129 14.77 3.64 7.43
CA GLU A 129 13.79 4.68 7.15
C GLU A 129 12.62 4.12 6.35
N SER A 130 11.57 4.91 6.20
CA SER A 130 10.45 4.61 5.30
C SER A 130 10.78 5.00 3.87
N CYS A 131 10.23 4.25 2.90
CA CYS A 131 10.27 4.66 1.50
C CYS A 131 9.57 6.01 1.33
N ALA A 132 10.23 6.98 0.71
CA ALA A 132 9.64 8.28 0.45
C ALA A 132 8.44 8.17 -0.49
N ALA A 133 7.35 8.87 -0.16
CA ALA A 133 6.15 8.94 -0.97
C ALA A 133 5.75 10.39 -1.22
N TYR A 134 5.31 10.67 -2.45
CA TYR A 134 4.97 12.02 -2.88
C TYR A 134 3.60 12.04 -3.55
N ARG A 135 2.78 13.03 -3.21
CA ARG A 135 1.56 13.35 -3.93
C ARG A 135 1.92 14.17 -5.16
N THR A 136 1.50 13.69 -6.33
CA THR A 136 1.70 14.39 -7.60
C THR A 136 0.53 15.35 -7.88
N GLU A 137 0.66 16.16 -8.94
CA GLU A 137 -0.45 16.97 -9.45
C GLU A 137 -1.35 16.19 -10.42
N ARG A 138 -1.00 14.93 -10.76
CA ARG A 138 -1.77 14.11 -11.68
C ARG A 138 -3.02 13.55 -10.99
N PRO A 139 -4.23 13.91 -11.44
CA PRO A 139 -5.45 13.39 -10.84
C PRO A 139 -5.68 11.92 -11.23
N THR A 140 -6.30 11.18 -10.34
CA THR A 140 -6.89 9.87 -10.63
C THR A 140 -8.24 10.04 -11.34
N LYS A 141 -8.74 8.99 -11.99
CA LYS A 141 -10.12 8.94 -12.49
C LYS A 141 -11.07 8.86 -11.31
N SER A 142 -11.93 9.86 -11.17
CA SER A 142 -12.90 9.93 -10.07
C SER A 142 -14.06 8.96 -10.28
N VAL A 143 -14.56 8.38 -9.18
CA VAL A 143 -15.77 7.55 -9.14
C VAL A 143 -16.55 7.87 -7.87
N GLY A 144 -17.78 8.32 -7.99
CA GLY A 144 -18.58 8.73 -6.83
C GLY A 144 -17.83 9.72 -5.94
N PRO A 145 -17.72 9.48 -4.64
CA PRO A 145 -17.00 10.37 -3.72
C PRO A 145 -15.46 10.21 -3.80
N PHE A 146 -14.96 9.18 -4.48
CA PHE A 146 -13.53 8.88 -4.54
C PHE A 146 -12.83 9.68 -5.62
N LYS A 147 -11.94 10.54 -5.19
CA LYS A 147 -11.06 11.35 -6.03
C LYS A 147 -9.80 11.70 -5.27
N ALA A 148 -8.65 11.67 -5.93
CA ALA A 148 -7.37 12.04 -5.34
C ALA A 148 -6.36 12.42 -6.43
N ASN A 149 -5.22 12.92 -6.01
CA ASN A 149 -4.03 12.95 -6.84
C ASN A 149 -3.23 11.67 -6.64
N LEU A 150 -2.60 11.19 -7.72
CA LEU A 150 -1.73 10.02 -7.68
C LEU A 150 -0.61 10.22 -6.66
N VAL A 151 -0.43 9.24 -5.80
CA VAL A 151 0.73 9.14 -4.90
C VAL A 151 1.73 8.15 -5.48
N VAL A 152 2.99 8.53 -5.49
CA VAL A 152 4.10 7.70 -6.01
C VAL A 152 5.15 7.50 -4.93
N THR A 153 5.77 6.34 -4.91
CA THR A 153 6.98 6.08 -4.11
C THR A 153 8.23 6.43 -4.91
N PHE A 154 9.23 6.99 -4.25
CA PHE A 154 10.49 7.37 -4.87
C PHE A 154 11.63 6.48 -4.39
N ARG A 155 12.39 5.96 -5.35
CA ARG A 155 13.61 5.19 -5.09
C ARG A 155 14.76 5.74 -5.94
N GLY A 156 15.81 6.20 -5.26
CA GLY A 156 17.06 6.56 -5.92
C GLY A 156 17.79 5.28 -6.35
N ILE A 157 17.93 5.09 -7.65
CA ILE A 157 18.61 3.93 -8.26
C ILE A 157 19.75 4.46 -9.13
N ARG A 158 20.90 3.79 -9.12
CA ARG A 158 22.03 4.14 -9.99
C ARG A 158 21.64 3.97 -11.45
N GLU A 159 22.13 4.86 -12.30
CA GLU A 159 21.81 4.89 -13.73
C GLU A 159 22.04 3.55 -14.42
N ASP A 160 23.16 2.90 -14.14
CA ASP A 160 23.53 1.59 -14.67
C ASP A 160 22.64 0.42 -14.21
N GLN A 161 21.80 0.63 -13.18
CA GLN A 161 20.88 -0.37 -12.62
C GLN A 161 19.41 -0.12 -12.98
N VAL A 162 19.11 0.99 -13.64
CA VAL A 162 17.75 1.41 -13.93
C VAL A 162 16.97 0.37 -14.74
N GLU A 163 17.50 -0.07 -15.87
CA GLU A 163 16.81 -1.05 -16.75
C GLU A 163 16.61 -2.39 -16.05
N ARG A 164 17.59 -2.85 -15.29
CA ARG A 164 17.45 -4.05 -14.46
C ARG A 164 16.34 -3.90 -13.42
N SER A 165 16.26 -2.73 -12.76
CA SER A 165 15.20 -2.43 -11.81
C SER A 165 13.81 -2.46 -12.46
N ARG A 166 13.66 -1.87 -13.65
CA ARG A 166 12.39 -1.88 -14.42
C ARG A 166 11.93 -3.29 -14.73
N THR A 167 12.82 -4.12 -15.25
CA THR A 167 12.53 -5.51 -15.61
C THR A 167 12.06 -6.29 -14.37
N LEU A 168 12.74 -6.14 -13.25
CA LEU A 168 12.37 -6.81 -12.00
C LEU A 168 11.00 -6.35 -11.48
N GLN A 169 10.72 -5.05 -11.52
CA GLN A 169 9.43 -4.52 -11.09
C GLN A 169 8.28 -4.98 -11.99
N GLY A 170 8.50 -5.02 -13.30
CA GLY A 170 7.50 -5.48 -14.27
C GLY A 170 7.14 -6.96 -14.16
N ALA A 171 7.98 -7.79 -13.51
CA ALA A 171 7.70 -9.19 -13.27
C ALA A 171 6.69 -9.45 -12.14
N PHE A 172 6.39 -8.44 -11.31
CA PHE A 172 5.42 -8.57 -10.24
C PHE A 172 3.98 -8.36 -10.76
N ARG A 173 3.04 -9.16 -10.24
CA ARG A 173 1.62 -9.09 -10.61
C ARG A 173 0.94 -7.77 -10.23
N CYS A 174 1.58 -6.96 -9.42
CA CYS A 174 1.05 -5.67 -9.00
C CYS A 174 1.27 -4.62 -10.10
N PRO A 175 0.23 -4.01 -10.69
CA PRO A 175 0.36 -2.98 -11.72
C PRO A 175 1.15 -1.74 -11.28
N MET A 176 1.36 -1.55 -9.97
CA MET A 176 2.27 -0.53 -9.44
C MET A 176 3.74 -0.79 -9.78
N ALA A 177 4.06 -2.00 -10.21
CA ALA A 177 5.41 -2.36 -10.61
C ALA A 177 5.82 -1.78 -11.97
N ASP A 178 4.86 -1.34 -12.80
CA ASP A 178 5.18 -0.62 -14.02
C ASP A 178 5.65 0.80 -13.65
N PRO A 179 6.94 1.12 -13.81
CA PRO A 179 7.48 2.40 -13.37
C PRO A 179 6.88 3.52 -14.21
N PHE A 180 5.98 4.28 -13.61
CA PHE A 180 5.30 5.38 -14.25
C PHE A 180 6.22 6.49 -14.73
N ILE A 181 7.31 6.69 -14.01
CA ILE A 181 8.26 7.72 -14.30
C ILE A 181 9.63 7.23 -13.93
N LEU A 182 10.44 6.96 -14.93
CA LEU A 182 11.85 6.95 -14.73
C LEU A 182 12.35 8.38 -14.86
N ALA A 183 12.44 9.07 -13.75
CA ALA A 183 13.14 10.32 -13.72
C ALA A 183 14.64 10.06 -13.72
N ILE A 184 15.19 9.98 -14.91
CA ILE A 184 16.60 10.28 -15.06
C ILE A 184 16.68 11.81 -15.10
N GLN A 185 17.01 12.49 -13.93
CA GLN A 185 17.05 13.57 -13.62
C GLN A 185 17.98 14.53 -13.43
N ARG A 186 18.10 15.60 -13.75
CA ARG A 186 18.96 16.64 -13.20
C ARG A 186 18.22 17.67 -12.36
N TYR A 187 16.92 17.89 -12.52
CA TYR A 187 16.16 18.84 -11.70
C TYR A 187 14.66 18.55 -11.73
N TRP A 188 14.09 18.06 -10.62
CA TRP A 188 12.66 18.11 -10.37
C TRP A 188 12.39 19.07 -9.23
N VAL A 189 11.68 20.15 -9.52
CA VAL A 189 11.11 21.02 -8.49
C VAL A 189 9.79 20.39 -8.07
N LEU A 190 9.80 19.69 -6.92
CA LEU A 190 8.59 19.33 -6.22
C LEU A 190 8.08 20.59 -5.52
N ARG A 191 6.96 21.14 -5.97
CA ARG A 191 6.20 22.08 -5.13
C ARG A 191 5.45 21.23 -4.11
N ILE A 192 5.85 21.39 -2.84
CA ILE A 192 5.17 20.84 -1.67
C ILE A 192 3.91 21.64 -1.40
#